data_a589e06685d79f98bbc830ea16273d12
#
_entry.id   a589e06685d79f98bbc830ea16273d12
#
_cell.length_a   1.000
_cell.length_b   1.000
_cell.length_c   1.000
_cell.angle_alpha   90.00
_cell.angle_beta   90.00
_cell.angle_gamma   90.00
#
_symmetry.space_group_name_H-M   'P 1'
#
loop_
_entity.id
_entity.type
_entity.pdbx_description
1 polymer ?
#
loop_
_entity_poly.entity_id
_entity_poly.type
_entity_poly.pdbx_seq_one_letter_code
_entity_poly.pdbx_strand_id
1 'polypeptide(L)' 'MTDATRRVTQWIIGIRGEVPLVEELATAEDVHSFVCGHVRWLDGTPGPAIELEDIDWTTVDWHFVMQVMHAVL' A
#
# COMPACT_ATOMS: atom_id res chain seq x y z
N MET A 1 -16.28 0.52 -3.12
CA MET A 1 -14.86 0.17 -3.06
C MET A 1 -14.48 -0.61 -4.30
N THR A 2 -13.38 -0.26 -4.94
CA THR A 2 -12.89 -1.01 -6.11
C THR A 2 -12.16 -2.28 -5.65
N ASP A 3 -12.00 -3.22 -6.59
CA ASP A 3 -11.26 -4.45 -6.32
C ASP A 3 -9.79 -4.14 -6.00
N ALA A 4 -9.21 -3.17 -6.71
CA ALA A 4 -7.82 -2.75 -6.47
C ALA A 4 -7.65 -2.19 -5.06
N THR A 5 -8.57 -1.35 -4.59
CA THR A 5 -8.54 -0.79 -3.24
C THR A 5 -8.61 -1.91 -2.20
N ARG A 6 -9.50 -2.87 -2.40
CA ARG A 6 -9.64 -4.01 -1.48
C ARG A 6 -8.34 -4.83 -1.41
N ARG A 7 -7.73 -5.11 -2.56
CA ARG A 7 -6.50 -5.91 -2.59
C ARG A 7 -5.35 -5.22 -1.88
N VAL A 8 -5.19 -3.91 -2.10
CA VAL A 8 -4.14 -3.13 -1.42
C VAL A 8 -4.39 -3.12 0.08
N THR A 9 -5.62 -2.91 0.51
CA THR A 9 -5.99 -2.88 1.92
C THR A 9 -5.69 -4.22 2.60
N GLN A 10 -6.09 -5.32 1.98
CA GLN A 10 -5.85 -6.65 2.52
C GLN A 10 -4.36 -6.97 2.58
N TRP A 11 -3.59 -6.54 1.57
CA TRP A 11 -2.16 -6.76 1.55
C TRP A 11 -1.47 -6.02 2.70
N ILE A 12 -1.81 -4.75 2.94
CA ILE A 12 -1.23 -3.98 4.04
C ILE A 12 -1.55 -4.62 5.39
N ILE A 13 -2.78 -5.08 5.58
CA ILE A 13 -3.16 -5.76 6.83
C ILE A 13 -2.34 -7.03 7.00
N GLY A 14 -2.09 -7.76 5.93
CA GLY A 14 -1.30 -8.99 5.97
C GLY A 14 0.15 -8.78 6.36
N ILE A 15 0.71 -7.60 6.07
CA ILE A 15 2.11 -7.29 6.39
C ILE A 15 2.22 -6.32 7.57
N ARG A 16 1.21 -6.18 8.39
CA ARG A 16 1.15 -5.14 9.43
C ARG A 16 2.37 -5.10 10.34
N GLY A 17 3.05 -6.21 10.55
CA GLY A 17 4.27 -6.25 11.35
C GLY A 17 5.49 -5.63 10.67
N GLU A 18 5.42 -5.36 9.37
CA GLU A 18 6.51 -4.79 8.57
C GLU A 18 6.23 -3.34 8.16
N VAL A 19 5.07 -2.81 8.53
CA VAL A 19 4.68 -1.44 8.18
C VAL A 19 5.35 -0.47 9.15
N PRO A 20 5.89 0.66 8.66
CA PRO A 20 6.45 1.70 9.54
C PRO A 20 5.40 2.26 10.49
N LEU A 21 5.84 3.06 11.47
CA LEU A 21 4.92 3.72 12.40
C LEU A 21 3.90 4.55 11.61
N VAL A 22 2.64 4.55 12.08
CA VAL A 22 1.57 5.27 11.38
C VAL A 22 1.86 6.76 11.25
N GLU A 23 2.65 7.33 12.16
CA GLU A 23 3.05 8.74 12.08
C GLU A 23 3.89 9.04 10.84
N GLU A 24 4.61 8.04 10.33
CA GLU A 24 5.42 8.17 9.11
C GLU A 24 4.58 8.04 7.85
N LEU A 25 3.37 7.53 7.98
CA LEU A 25 2.43 7.34 6.87
C LEU A 25 1.16 8.17 7.12
N ALA A 26 1.37 9.45 7.42
CA ALA A 26 0.31 10.33 7.88
C ALA A 26 -0.65 10.79 6.78
N THR A 27 -0.24 10.71 5.50
CA THR A 27 -1.06 11.16 4.38
C THR A 27 -1.29 10.01 3.39
N ALA A 28 -2.32 10.16 2.56
CA ALA A 28 -2.60 9.19 1.51
C ALA A 28 -1.42 9.08 0.53
N GLU A 29 -0.72 10.19 0.26
CA GLU A 29 0.45 10.19 -0.60
C GLU A 29 1.60 9.37 0.02
N ASP A 30 1.81 9.48 1.32
CA ASP A 30 2.83 8.69 2.02
C ASP A 30 2.54 7.19 1.89
N VAL A 31 1.28 6.81 2.06
CA VAL A 31 0.86 5.41 1.94
C VAL A 31 1.06 4.92 0.51
N HIS A 32 0.68 5.74 -0.48
CA HIS A 32 0.89 5.41 -1.89
C HIS A 32 2.37 5.14 -2.18
N SER A 33 3.25 6.03 -1.73
CA SER A 33 4.69 5.88 -1.94
C SER A 33 5.24 4.63 -1.26
N PHE A 34 4.78 4.33 -0.04
CA PHE A 34 5.20 3.13 0.67
C PHE A 34 4.83 1.87 -0.11
N VAL A 35 3.59 1.78 -0.59
CA VAL A 35 3.11 0.60 -1.31
C VAL A 35 3.81 0.44 -2.65
N CYS A 36 3.91 1.52 -3.42
CA CYS A 36 4.48 1.46 -4.76
C CYS A 36 5.99 1.30 -4.78
N GLY A 37 6.67 1.59 -3.67
CA GLY A 37 8.13 1.43 -3.57
C GLY A 37 8.56 0.35 -2.60
N HIS A 38 7.67 -0.57 -2.25
CA HIS A 38 7.87 -1.52 -1.16
C HIS A 38 9.00 -2.52 -1.42
N VAL A 39 9.19 -2.96 -2.65
CA VAL A 39 10.23 -3.93 -3.00
C VAL A 39 11.17 -3.36 -4.05
N ARG A 40 12.37 -3.94 -4.14
CA ARG A 40 13.28 -3.67 -5.25
C ARG A 40 13.27 -4.86 -6.19
N TRP A 41 13.02 -4.55 -7.46
CA TRP A 41 13.04 -5.57 -8.52
C TRP A 41 14.48 -5.89 -8.90
N LEU A 42 14.64 -6.93 -9.74
CA LEU A 42 15.97 -7.39 -10.15
C LEU A 42 16.80 -6.31 -10.84
N ASP A 43 16.16 -5.36 -11.51
CA ASP A 43 16.84 -4.26 -12.19
C ASP A 43 17.16 -3.08 -11.24
N GLY A 44 16.86 -3.22 -9.96
CA GLY A 44 17.14 -2.19 -8.95
C GLY A 44 16.09 -1.11 -8.81
N THR A 45 15.04 -1.12 -9.63
CA THR A 45 13.98 -0.12 -9.51
C THR A 45 13.03 -0.45 -8.37
N PRO A 46 12.51 0.57 -7.64
CA PRO A 46 11.48 0.32 -6.64
C PRO A 46 10.14 0.01 -7.32
N GLY A 47 9.37 -0.86 -6.71
CA GLY A 47 8.06 -1.20 -7.23
C GLY A 47 7.17 -1.85 -6.18
N PRO A 48 5.90 -2.13 -6.51
CA PRO A 48 4.98 -2.79 -5.60
C PRO A 48 5.33 -4.26 -5.43
N ALA A 49 4.78 -4.87 -4.38
CA ALA A 49 4.90 -6.31 -4.19
C ALA A 49 4.27 -7.06 -5.37
N ILE A 50 4.78 -8.25 -5.66
CA ILE A 50 4.35 -9.02 -6.84
C ILE A 50 2.84 -9.33 -6.80
N GLU A 51 2.26 -9.47 -5.62
CA GLU A 51 0.83 -9.72 -5.43
C GLU A 51 -0.04 -8.55 -5.92
N LEU A 52 0.55 -7.37 -6.09
CA LEU A 52 -0.17 -6.16 -6.46
C LEU A 52 0.19 -5.67 -7.86
N GLU A 53 1.05 -6.37 -8.61
CA GLU A 53 1.55 -5.83 -9.87
C GLU A 53 0.48 -5.76 -10.97
N ASP A 54 -0.57 -6.57 -10.86
CA ASP A 54 -1.62 -6.66 -11.87
C ASP A 54 -2.87 -5.86 -11.57
N ILE A 55 -2.87 -5.05 -10.49
CA ILE A 55 -4.05 -4.26 -10.15
C ILE A 55 -4.09 -2.96 -10.96
N ASP A 56 -5.28 -2.37 -11.06
CA ASP A 56 -5.46 -1.07 -11.68
C ASP A 56 -5.19 0.03 -10.64
N TRP A 57 -3.96 0.54 -10.64
CA TRP A 57 -3.51 1.54 -9.67
C TRP A 57 -4.31 2.84 -9.73
N THR A 58 -4.94 3.15 -10.88
CA THR A 58 -5.70 4.39 -11.02
C THR A 58 -7.02 4.35 -10.25
N THR A 59 -7.48 3.16 -9.86
CA THR A 59 -8.75 3.00 -9.13
C THR A 59 -8.56 2.81 -7.63
N VAL A 60 -7.32 2.84 -7.13
CA VAL A 60 -7.07 2.69 -5.70
C VAL A 60 -7.44 3.97 -4.96
N ASP A 61 -8.28 3.83 -3.95
CA ASP A 61 -8.64 4.94 -3.06
C ASP A 61 -7.64 4.98 -1.90
N TRP A 62 -6.56 5.74 -2.09
CA TRP A 62 -5.46 5.81 -1.13
C TRP A 62 -5.89 6.42 0.21
N HIS A 63 -6.88 7.31 0.19
CA HIS A 63 -7.39 7.89 1.42
C HIS A 63 -8.09 6.82 2.28
N PHE A 64 -8.88 5.96 1.63
CA PHE A 64 -9.52 4.84 2.31
C PHE A 64 -8.48 3.87 2.87
N VAL A 65 -7.46 3.53 2.07
CA VAL A 65 -6.38 2.64 2.51
C VAL A 65 -5.69 3.22 3.76
N MET A 66 -5.39 4.52 3.74
CA MET A 66 -4.78 5.21 4.87
C MET A 66 -5.68 5.11 6.12
N GLN A 67 -6.98 5.36 5.97
CA GLN A 67 -7.91 5.31 7.10
C GLN A 67 -7.98 3.92 7.71
N VAL A 68 -8.04 2.88 6.89
CA VAL A 68 -8.06 1.50 7.39
C VAL A 68 -6.75 1.17 8.10
N MET A 69 -5.64 1.56 7.52
CA MET A 69 -4.33 1.31 8.12
C MET A 69 -4.21 1.98 9.49
N HIS A 70 -4.64 3.23 9.63
CA HIS A 70 -4.60 3.94 10.90
C HIS A 70 -5.55 3.31 11.94
N ALA A 71 -6.63 2.69 11.50
CA ALA A 71 -7.57 2.04 12.42
C ALA A 71 -7.05 0.68 12.91
N VAL A 72 -6.27 -0.02 12.09
CA VAL A 72 -5.79 -1.39 12.37
C VAL A 72 -4.43 -1.39 13.04
N LEU A 73 -3.59 -0.44 12.70
CA LEU A 73 -2.24 -0.33 13.23
C LEU A 73 -2.17 0.72 14.34
#